data_9ac605eb1f9da8ce85d67f4b1a0e6301
#
_entry.id   9ac605eb1f9da8ce85d67f4b1a0e6301
#
_cell.length_a   1.000
_cell.length_b   1.000
_cell.length_c   1.000
_cell.angle_alpha   90.00
_cell.angle_beta   90.00
_cell.angle_gamma   90.00
#
_symmetry.space_group_name_H-M   'P 1'
#
loop_
_entity.id
_entity.type
_entity.pdbx_description
1 polymer ?
#
loop_
_entity_poly.entity_id
_entity_poly.type
_entity_poly.pdbx_seq_one_letter_code
_entity_poly.pdbx_strand_id
1 'polypeptide(L)'
;FLNCENRIEDDSCNTCSSCLKYNNLSHPDLHIIVPVLKVNSIKAPVSDHFIGQWREFITDNYYGSLNDWIDSFGTENKTGQQGTIYKDEANNIHKKLSLKNYEAVYRVVLIWMPERMNLEVSNKLLKLFEEPPKGTIFLLVTENANQLLPTIISRLQTIKIADFTAEDIVSHFGENVLSLEKAKQLR
;
A
#
# COMPACT_ATOMS: atom_id res chain seq x y z
N PHE A 1 -4.08 13.61 7.11
CA PHE A 1 -3.46 14.75 7.79
C PHE A 1 -2.79 15.72 6.80
N LEU A 2 -1.88 15.25 5.92
CA LEU A 2 -1.04 16.11 5.06
C LEU A 2 -1.84 17.13 4.22
N ASN A 3 -2.96 16.71 3.66
CA ASN A 3 -3.81 17.51 2.78
C ASN A 3 -5.16 17.89 3.44
N CYS A 4 -5.27 17.75 4.76
CA CYS A 4 -6.47 18.16 5.49
C CYS A 4 -6.60 19.68 5.50
N GLU A 5 -7.78 20.17 5.14
CA GLU A 5 -8.09 21.61 5.09
C GLU A 5 -8.31 22.19 6.51
N ASN A 6 -8.80 21.38 7.44
CA ASN A 6 -9.18 21.78 8.80
C ASN A 6 -8.57 20.82 9.82
N ARG A 7 -7.25 20.87 10.01
CA ARG A 7 -6.54 20.00 10.97
C ARG A 7 -7.03 20.29 12.40
N ILE A 8 -7.18 19.22 13.17
CA ILE A 8 -7.55 19.28 14.60
C ILE A 8 -6.35 18.77 15.38
N GLU A 9 -5.64 19.66 16.07
CA GLU A 9 -4.42 19.31 16.81
C GLU A 9 -3.46 18.48 15.96
N ASP A 10 -3.21 17.23 16.34
CA ASP A 10 -2.29 16.30 15.66
C ASP A 10 -2.96 15.36 14.66
N ASP A 11 -4.26 15.54 14.34
CA ASP A 11 -5.00 14.65 13.44
C ASP A 11 -5.75 15.39 12.32
N SER A 12 -6.26 14.62 11.38
CA SER A 12 -7.12 15.07 10.29
C SER A 12 -8.56 15.26 10.78
N CYS A 13 -9.29 16.21 10.17
CA CYS A 13 -10.67 16.49 10.59
C CYS A 13 -11.67 15.39 10.18
N ASN A 14 -11.31 14.47 9.28
CA ASN A 14 -12.14 13.40 8.72
C ASN A 14 -13.47 13.85 8.05
N THR A 15 -13.70 15.18 7.91
CA THR A 15 -14.95 15.73 7.38
C THR A 15 -14.78 16.59 6.14
N CYS A 16 -13.60 17.19 5.91
CA CYS A 16 -13.36 17.99 4.70
C CYS A 16 -13.31 17.11 3.43
N SER A 17 -13.47 17.73 2.27
CA SER A 17 -13.46 17.05 0.98
C SER A 17 -12.23 16.17 0.78
N SER A 18 -11.06 16.68 1.11
CA SER A 18 -9.80 15.93 1.01
C SER A 18 -9.81 14.69 1.92
N CYS A 19 -10.18 14.84 3.21
CA CYS A 19 -10.25 13.70 4.14
C CYS A 19 -11.22 12.61 3.66
N LEU A 20 -12.42 12.98 3.20
CA LEU A 20 -13.38 12.02 2.68
C LEU A 20 -12.87 11.26 1.46
N LYS A 21 -12.15 11.94 0.56
CA LYS A 21 -11.50 11.28 -0.59
C LYS A 21 -10.39 10.32 -0.15
N TYR A 22 -9.57 10.70 0.85
CA TYR A 22 -8.53 9.80 1.40
C TYR A 22 -9.14 8.59 2.10
N ASN A 23 -10.18 8.76 2.90
CA ASN A 23 -10.86 7.67 3.60
C ASN A 23 -11.46 6.65 2.61
N ASN A 24 -11.94 7.13 1.45
CA ASN A 24 -12.45 6.27 0.38
C ASN A 24 -11.35 5.82 -0.61
N LEU A 25 -10.07 6.08 -0.34
CA LEU A 25 -8.94 5.80 -1.23
C LEU A 25 -9.16 6.31 -2.67
N SER A 26 -9.84 7.46 -2.81
CA SER A 26 -10.26 8.04 -4.10
C SER A 26 -9.66 9.42 -4.38
N HIS A 27 -8.73 9.88 -3.53
CA HIS A 27 -8.08 11.17 -3.73
C HIS A 27 -7.20 11.13 -5.00
N PRO A 28 -7.32 12.13 -5.92
CA PRO A 28 -6.60 12.12 -7.20
C PRO A 28 -5.08 12.18 -7.05
N ASP A 29 -4.58 12.79 -5.97
CA ASP A 29 -3.15 12.85 -5.64
C ASP A 29 -2.69 11.74 -4.69
N LEU A 30 -3.50 10.67 -4.50
CA LEU A 30 -3.13 9.44 -3.84
C LEU A 30 -2.94 8.34 -4.89
N HIS A 31 -1.73 7.85 -5.03
CA HIS A 31 -1.39 6.74 -5.91
C HIS A 31 -1.07 5.52 -5.07
N ILE A 32 -1.79 4.43 -5.29
CA ILE A 32 -1.63 3.19 -4.56
C ILE A 32 -1.02 2.16 -5.49
N ILE A 33 0.06 1.55 -5.05
CA ILE A 33 0.78 0.48 -5.75
C ILE A 33 0.69 -0.78 -4.89
N VAL A 34 0.19 -1.85 -5.50
CA VAL A 34 -0.01 -3.15 -4.85
C VAL A 34 0.50 -4.27 -5.75
N PRO A 35 0.90 -5.42 -5.19
CA PRO A 35 1.19 -6.59 -5.99
C PRO A 35 -0.07 -7.06 -6.74
N VAL A 36 0.07 -7.35 -8.03
CA VAL A 36 -1.03 -7.80 -8.88
C VAL A 36 -0.69 -9.11 -9.57
N LEU A 37 -1.70 -9.80 -10.08
CA LEU A 37 -1.53 -11.00 -10.87
C LEU A 37 -1.56 -10.71 -12.37
N LYS A 38 -0.92 -11.58 -13.15
CA LYS A 38 -1.12 -11.61 -14.60
C LYS A 38 -2.45 -12.28 -14.89
N VAL A 39 -3.41 -11.49 -15.36
CA VAL A 39 -4.68 -11.98 -15.85
C VAL A 39 -4.69 -11.96 -17.38
N ASN A 40 -5.30 -12.96 -18.02
CA ASN A 40 -5.22 -13.15 -19.48
C ASN A 40 -5.73 -11.96 -20.29
N SER A 41 -6.62 -11.16 -19.72
CA SER A 41 -7.20 -9.96 -20.35
C SER A 41 -6.29 -8.74 -20.35
N ILE A 42 -5.22 -8.71 -19.52
CA ILE A 42 -4.37 -7.53 -19.33
C ILE A 42 -2.92 -7.89 -19.61
N LYS A 43 -2.36 -7.38 -20.73
CA LYS A 43 -0.96 -7.67 -21.14
C LYS A 43 0.09 -7.09 -20.18
N ALA A 44 -0.17 -5.90 -19.63
CA ALA A 44 0.73 -5.17 -18.75
C ALA A 44 -0.04 -4.73 -17.49
N PRO A 45 -0.25 -5.64 -16.52
CA PRO A 45 -1.03 -5.32 -15.33
C PRO A 45 -0.29 -4.31 -14.46
N VAL A 46 -1.04 -3.28 -14.06
CA VAL A 46 -0.64 -2.27 -13.07
C VAL A 46 -1.73 -2.12 -12.03
N SER A 47 -1.39 -1.56 -10.89
CA SER A 47 -2.30 -1.40 -9.75
C SER A 47 -3.59 -0.66 -10.10
N ASP A 48 -3.53 0.30 -11.03
CA ASP A 48 -4.71 1.06 -11.45
C ASP A 48 -5.83 0.18 -12.05
N HIS A 49 -5.49 -0.92 -12.68
CA HIS A 49 -6.49 -1.85 -13.23
C HIS A 49 -7.31 -2.55 -12.14
N PHE A 50 -6.79 -2.61 -10.93
CA PHE A 50 -7.35 -3.35 -9.79
C PHE A 50 -7.73 -2.44 -8.62
N ILE A 51 -7.67 -1.12 -8.78
CA ILE A 51 -7.89 -0.18 -7.68
C ILE A 51 -9.31 -0.27 -7.09
N GLY A 52 -10.32 -0.60 -7.89
CA GLY A 52 -11.68 -0.85 -7.41
C GLY A 52 -11.72 -2.06 -6.47
N GLN A 53 -11.17 -3.20 -6.93
CA GLN A 53 -11.07 -4.44 -6.14
C GLN A 53 -10.22 -4.23 -4.88
N TRP A 54 -9.13 -3.44 -4.97
CA TRP A 54 -8.31 -3.09 -3.81
C TRP A 54 -9.08 -2.31 -2.75
N ARG A 55 -9.92 -1.34 -3.16
CA ARG A 55 -10.76 -0.58 -2.23
C ARG A 55 -11.74 -1.47 -1.48
N GLU A 56 -12.42 -2.36 -2.18
CA GLU A 56 -13.32 -3.36 -1.58
C GLU A 56 -12.54 -4.25 -0.61
N PHE A 57 -11.41 -4.81 -1.07
CA PHE A 57 -10.57 -5.68 -0.25
C PHE A 57 -10.14 -5.01 1.07
N ILE A 58 -9.60 -3.79 1.03
CA ILE A 58 -9.06 -3.14 2.24
C ILE A 58 -10.19 -2.66 3.17
N THR A 59 -11.39 -2.38 2.64
CA THR A 59 -12.55 -2.01 3.45
C THR A 59 -13.09 -3.20 4.24
N ASP A 60 -13.11 -4.38 3.61
CA ASP A 60 -13.65 -5.59 4.21
C ASP A 60 -12.59 -6.34 5.05
N ASN A 61 -11.29 -6.10 4.79
CA ASN A 61 -10.17 -6.83 5.38
C ASN A 61 -9.07 -5.89 5.88
N TYR A 62 -9.32 -5.12 6.95
CA TYR A 62 -8.31 -4.21 7.53
C TYR A 62 -6.99 -4.90 7.90
N TYR A 63 -7.03 -6.17 8.25
CA TYR A 63 -5.88 -7.01 8.62
C TYR A 63 -5.57 -8.06 7.55
N GLY A 64 -6.05 -7.84 6.32
CA GLY A 64 -5.86 -8.76 5.22
C GLY A 64 -4.38 -8.92 4.84
N SER A 65 -3.96 -10.17 4.72
CA SER A 65 -2.61 -10.53 4.26
C SER A 65 -2.47 -10.43 2.74
N LEU A 66 -1.22 -10.54 2.25
CA LEU A 66 -0.97 -10.67 0.82
C LEU A 66 -1.70 -11.89 0.21
N ASN A 67 -1.81 -12.99 0.95
CA ASN A 67 -2.50 -14.19 0.46
C ASN A 67 -3.99 -13.91 0.29
N ASP A 68 -4.64 -13.24 1.27
CA ASP A 68 -6.05 -12.85 1.17
C ASP A 68 -6.30 -11.94 -0.03
N TRP A 69 -5.38 -11.00 -0.30
CA TRP A 69 -5.43 -10.15 -1.48
C TRP A 69 -5.32 -10.94 -2.77
N ILE A 70 -4.37 -11.87 -2.85
CA ILE A 70 -4.20 -12.72 -4.03
C ILE A 70 -5.40 -13.67 -4.24
N ASP A 71 -5.97 -14.19 -3.18
CA ASP A 71 -7.15 -15.06 -3.23
C ASP A 71 -8.40 -14.29 -3.69
N SER A 72 -8.46 -12.97 -3.46
CA SER A 72 -9.56 -12.13 -3.94
C SER A 72 -9.67 -12.05 -5.48
N PHE A 73 -8.61 -12.42 -6.21
CA PHE A 73 -8.64 -12.53 -7.68
C PHE A 73 -9.46 -13.75 -8.18
N GLY A 74 -9.89 -14.65 -7.28
CA GLY A 74 -10.78 -15.76 -7.59
C GLY A 74 -10.10 -16.96 -8.26
N THR A 75 -10.91 -17.93 -8.70
CA THR A 75 -10.47 -19.23 -9.20
C THR A 75 -9.73 -19.22 -10.54
N GLU A 76 -9.65 -18.09 -11.22
CA GLU A 76 -8.78 -17.93 -12.40
C GLU A 76 -7.29 -17.92 -12.02
N ASN A 77 -7.00 -17.86 -10.73
CA ASN A 77 -5.68 -18.06 -10.18
C ASN A 77 -5.24 -19.50 -10.32
N LYS A 78 -4.48 -19.79 -11.37
CA LYS A 78 -3.75 -21.05 -11.47
C LYS A 78 -2.83 -21.13 -10.26
N THR A 79 -3.03 -22.14 -9.44
CA THR A 79 -2.25 -22.49 -8.25
C THR A 79 -0.77 -22.10 -8.38
N GLY A 80 -0.30 -21.20 -7.49
CA GLY A 80 1.10 -20.86 -7.37
C GLY A 80 1.53 -19.50 -7.95
N GLN A 81 0.63 -18.66 -8.46
CA GLN A 81 1.00 -17.30 -8.85
C GLN A 81 1.18 -16.43 -7.58
N GLN A 82 2.35 -15.85 -7.46
CA GLN A 82 2.63 -14.86 -6.44
C GLN A 82 2.34 -13.47 -6.98
N GLY A 83 1.66 -12.62 -6.19
CA GLY A 83 1.47 -11.23 -6.53
C GLY A 83 2.83 -10.52 -6.73
N THR A 84 2.92 -9.73 -7.77
CA THR A 84 4.16 -9.04 -8.17
C THR A 84 3.85 -7.62 -8.61
N ILE A 85 4.74 -6.69 -8.26
CA ILE A 85 4.74 -5.34 -8.81
C ILE A 85 5.60 -5.38 -10.06
N TYR A 86 4.95 -5.27 -11.25
CA TYR A 86 5.59 -5.43 -12.54
C TYR A 86 6.24 -4.13 -13.04
N LYS A 87 7.15 -4.25 -14.01
CA LYS A 87 7.92 -3.13 -14.57
C LYS A 87 7.07 -1.98 -15.11
N ASP A 88 5.88 -2.28 -15.59
CA ASP A 88 4.96 -1.30 -16.15
C ASP A 88 4.43 -0.34 -15.08
N GLU A 89 4.40 -0.77 -13.81
CA GLU A 89 4.08 0.08 -12.68
C GLU A 89 5.07 1.23 -12.52
N ALA A 90 6.38 0.97 -12.66
CA ALA A 90 7.39 2.02 -12.59
C ALA A 90 7.18 3.07 -13.69
N ASN A 91 6.85 2.64 -14.92
CA ASN A 91 6.56 3.57 -16.01
C ASN A 91 5.28 4.37 -15.73
N ASN A 92 4.25 3.70 -15.21
CA ASN A 92 2.97 4.31 -14.85
C ASN A 92 3.15 5.40 -13.80
N ILE A 93 3.89 5.10 -12.72
CA ILE A 93 4.13 6.08 -11.66
C ILE A 93 5.02 7.25 -12.14
N HIS A 94 6.05 6.99 -12.95
CA HIS A 94 6.83 8.06 -13.56
C HIS A 94 5.97 9.01 -14.39
N LYS A 95 5.05 8.47 -15.21
CA LYS A 95 4.11 9.27 -16.00
C LYS A 95 3.21 10.12 -15.10
N LYS A 96 2.64 9.53 -14.05
CA LYS A 96 1.79 10.25 -13.10
C LYS A 96 2.54 11.36 -12.38
N LEU A 97 3.76 11.09 -11.92
CA LEU A 97 4.57 12.05 -11.18
C LEU A 97 5.17 13.16 -12.07
N SER A 98 5.21 12.99 -13.39
CA SER A 98 5.58 14.04 -14.33
C SER A 98 4.52 15.14 -14.48
N LEU A 99 3.28 14.86 -14.08
CA LEU A 99 2.19 15.82 -14.08
C LEU A 99 2.22 16.64 -12.79
N LYS A 100 1.60 17.82 -12.82
CA LYS A 100 1.37 18.61 -11.60
C LYS A 100 0.36 17.90 -10.69
N ASN A 101 0.41 18.21 -9.39
CA ASN A 101 -0.62 17.78 -8.45
C ASN A 101 -1.98 18.27 -8.93
N TYR A 102 -3.02 17.46 -8.73
CA TYR A 102 -4.37 17.80 -9.19
C TYR A 102 -5.01 18.86 -8.30
N GLU A 103 -5.06 18.63 -6.99
CA GLU A 103 -5.69 19.56 -6.04
C GLU A 103 -4.91 19.69 -4.72
N ALA A 104 -4.05 18.74 -4.38
CA ALA A 104 -3.37 18.70 -3.09
C ALA A 104 -2.01 19.38 -3.10
N VAL A 105 -1.58 19.87 -1.94
CA VAL A 105 -0.22 20.37 -1.70
C VAL A 105 0.79 19.23 -1.79
N TYR A 106 0.42 18.06 -1.24
CA TYR A 106 1.25 16.86 -1.24
C TYR A 106 0.59 15.73 -2.02
N ARG A 107 1.35 15.15 -2.93
CA ARG A 107 1.02 13.89 -3.58
C ARG A 107 1.58 12.74 -2.76
N VAL A 108 0.79 11.71 -2.56
CA VAL A 108 1.18 10.53 -1.80
C VAL A 108 1.26 9.32 -2.73
N VAL A 109 2.38 8.61 -2.70
CA VAL A 109 2.56 7.32 -3.37
C VAL A 109 2.71 6.27 -2.28
N LEU A 110 1.67 5.46 -2.11
CA LEU A 110 1.64 4.35 -1.17
C LEU A 110 2.01 3.07 -1.92
N ILE A 111 3.08 2.40 -1.48
CA ILE A 111 3.50 1.10 -2.03
C ILE A 111 3.30 0.05 -0.93
N TRP A 112 2.32 -0.83 -1.14
CA TRP A 112 2.10 -1.96 -0.24
C TRP A 112 2.87 -3.17 -0.73
N MET A 113 3.57 -3.85 0.18
CA MET A 113 4.46 -4.98 -0.11
C MET A 113 5.55 -4.65 -1.15
N PRO A 114 6.39 -3.62 -0.92
CA PRO A 114 7.47 -3.24 -1.85
C PRO A 114 8.48 -4.36 -2.08
N GLU A 115 8.59 -5.37 -1.19
CA GLU A 115 9.38 -6.59 -1.39
C GLU A 115 8.89 -7.46 -2.57
N ARG A 116 7.68 -7.18 -3.09
CA ARG A 116 7.15 -7.82 -4.29
C ARG A 116 7.52 -7.10 -5.58
N MET A 117 8.29 -6.02 -5.50
CA MET A 117 8.89 -5.40 -6.66
C MET A 117 9.98 -6.29 -7.23
N ASN A 118 9.96 -6.53 -8.54
CA ASN A 118 11.09 -7.17 -9.19
C ASN A 118 12.30 -6.19 -9.25
N LEU A 119 13.49 -6.72 -9.51
CA LEU A 119 14.72 -5.93 -9.53
C LEU A 119 14.67 -4.74 -10.51
N GLU A 120 13.99 -4.92 -11.65
CA GLU A 120 13.85 -3.87 -12.66
C GLU A 120 13.01 -2.69 -12.14
N VAL A 121 11.88 -2.97 -11.47
CA VAL A 121 11.03 -1.93 -10.82
C VAL A 121 11.81 -1.22 -9.74
N SER A 122 12.43 -1.99 -8.86
CA SER A 122 13.22 -1.45 -7.75
C SER A 122 14.26 -0.46 -8.24
N ASN A 123 15.04 -0.84 -9.26
CA ASN A 123 16.08 0.03 -9.82
C ASN A 123 15.50 1.27 -10.52
N LYS A 124 14.37 1.16 -11.23
CA LYS A 124 13.71 2.30 -11.87
C LYS A 124 13.18 3.32 -10.86
N LEU A 125 12.74 2.87 -9.69
CA LEU A 125 12.19 3.76 -8.67
C LEU A 125 13.28 4.41 -7.79
N LEU A 126 14.54 3.91 -7.80
CA LEU A 126 15.62 4.48 -6.99
C LEU A 126 15.77 5.99 -7.17
N LYS A 127 15.73 6.48 -8.41
CA LYS A 127 15.83 7.93 -8.69
C LYS A 127 14.69 8.73 -8.07
N LEU A 128 13.48 8.18 -8.06
CA LEU A 128 12.32 8.83 -7.43
C LEU A 128 12.42 8.85 -5.91
N PHE A 129 13.06 7.84 -5.32
CA PHE A 129 13.29 7.82 -3.88
C PHE A 129 14.42 8.76 -3.46
N GLU A 130 15.45 8.93 -4.30
CA GLU A 130 16.56 9.88 -4.09
C GLU A 130 16.12 11.33 -4.23
N GLU A 131 15.41 11.64 -5.31
CA GLU A 131 15.00 12.98 -5.68
C GLU A 131 13.51 12.99 -6.03
N PRO A 132 12.63 12.87 -5.03
CA PRO A 132 11.19 12.88 -5.27
C PRO A 132 10.77 14.25 -5.85
N PRO A 133 9.85 14.26 -6.82
CA PRO A 133 9.27 15.51 -7.30
C PRO A 133 8.70 16.33 -6.16
N LYS A 134 8.81 17.65 -6.25
CA LYS A 134 8.36 18.57 -5.18
C LYS A 134 6.93 18.25 -4.73
N GLY A 135 6.75 18.15 -3.42
CA GLY A 135 5.44 17.82 -2.81
C GLY A 135 5.04 16.35 -2.97
N THR A 136 5.97 15.44 -3.31
CA THR A 136 5.69 14.01 -3.38
C THR A 136 6.24 13.30 -2.13
N ILE A 137 5.41 12.47 -1.52
CA ILE A 137 5.75 11.66 -0.35
C ILE A 137 5.57 10.18 -0.74
N PHE A 138 6.61 9.39 -0.53
CA PHE A 138 6.56 7.94 -0.69
C PHE A 138 6.34 7.27 0.67
N LEU A 139 5.34 6.41 0.76
CA LEU A 139 5.06 5.56 1.92
C LEU A 139 5.18 4.10 1.47
N LEU A 140 6.17 3.39 2.01
CA LEU A 140 6.38 1.98 1.73
C LEU A 140 5.95 1.18 2.96
N VAL A 141 4.99 0.28 2.79
CA VAL A 141 4.47 -0.60 3.84
C VAL A 141 4.94 -2.02 3.56
N THR A 142 5.82 -2.53 4.40
CA THR A 142 6.45 -3.85 4.25
C THR A 142 6.30 -4.68 5.52
N GLU A 143 6.10 -5.97 5.36
CA GLU A 143 6.16 -6.95 6.46
C GLU A 143 7.61 -7.37 6.76
N ASN A 144 8.48 -7.30 5.75
CA ASN A 144 9.87 -7.75 5.90
C ASN A 144 10.85 -6.82 5.17
N ALA A 145 11.32 -5.79 5.86
CA ALA A 145 12.28 -4.84 5.32
C ALA A 145 13.59 -5.50 4.84
N ASN A 146 13.97 -6.68 5.40
CA ASN A 146 15.18 -7.38 4.98
C ASN A 146 15.12 -7.96 3.57
N GLN A 147 13.92 -8.07 2.98
CA GLN A 147 13.73 -8.49 1.59
C GLN A 147 13.85 -7.32 0.59
N LEU A 148 13.88 -6.09 1.08
CA LEU A 148 14.10 -4.92 0.23
C LEU A 148 15.58 -4.80 -0.13
N LEU A 149 15.84 -4.20 -1.30
CA LEU A 149 17.21 -3.88 -1.69
C LEU A 149 17.82 -2.89 -0.67
N PRO A 150 19.07 -3.12 -0.23
CA PRO A 150 19.76 -2.17 0.66
C PRO A 150 19.80 -0.74 0.09
N THR A 151 19.86 -0.63 -1.24
CA THR A 151 19.82 0.65 -1.95
C THR A 151 18.49 1.40 -1.79
N ILE A 152 17.37 0.72 -1.59
CA ILE A 152 16.08 1.33 -1.27
C ILE A 152 16.07 1.77 0.19
N ILE A 153 16.44 0.86 1.11
CA ILE A 153 16.41 1.12 2.56
C ILE A 153 17.27 2.34 2.91
N SER A 154 18.45 2.47 2.29
CA SER A 154 19.38 3.58 2.57
C SER A 154 18.85 4.96 2.18
N ARG A 155 17.76 5.03 1.40
CA ARG A 155 17.15 6.27 0.91
C ARG A 155 15.85 6.62 1.62
N LEU A 156 15.41 5.78 2.52
CA LEU A 156 14.14 5.91 3.21
C LEU A 156 14.36 6.03 4.72
N GLN A 157 13.48 6.77 5.36
CA GLN A 157 13.40 6.76 6.81
C GLN A 157 12.56 5.56 7.25
N THR A 158 13.19 4.62 7.95
CA THR A 158 12.49 3.45 8.47
C THR A 158 11.78 3.79 9.78
N ILE A 159 10.49 3.51 9.84
CA ILE A 159 9.67 3.57 11.06
C ILE A 159 9.23 2.16 11.37
N LYS A 160 9.68 1.64 12.52
CA LYS A 160 9.26 0.33 12.98
C LYS A 160 7.97 0.46 13.78
N ILE A 161 6.92 -0.20 13.31
CA ILE A 161 5.65 -0.34 14.02
C ILE A 161 5.75 -1.57 14.91
N ALA A 162 5.40 -1.42 16.18
CA ALA A 162 5.40 -2.55 17.11
C ALA A 162 4.29 -3.56 16.73
N ASP A 163 4.60 -4.83 16.92
CA ASP A 163 3.61 -5.89 16.77
C ASP A 163 2.50 -5.74 17.84
N PHE A 164 1.30 -6.18 17.51
CA PHE A 164 0.24 -6.27 18.51
C PHE A 164 0.59 -7.24 19.62
N THR A 165 0.25 -6.87 20.84
CA THR A 165 0.32 -7.82 21.96
C THR A 165 -0.84 -8.82 21.88
N ALA A 166 -0.73 -9.95 22.57
CA ALA A 166 -1.83 -10.91 22.66
C ALA A 166 -3.08 -10.26 23.29
N GLU A 167 -2.86 -9.35 24.23
CA GLU A 167 -3.90 -8.58 24.92
C GLU A 167 -4.60 -7.61 23.94
N ASP A 168 -3.87 -6.93 23.06
CA ASP A 168 -4.44 -6.06 22.03
C ASP A 168 -5.34 -6.85 21.08
N ILE A 169 -4.88 -8.03 20.66
CA ILE A 169 -5.64 -8.91 19.76
C ILE A 169 -6.95 -9.38 20.45
N VAL A 170 -6.86 -9.85 21.69
CA VAL A 170 -8.02 -10.30 22.45
C VAL A 170 -9.02 -9.14 22.70
N SER A 171 -8.53 -7.95 23.05
CA SER A 171 -9.37 -6.78 23.29
C SER A 171 -10.13 -6.34 22.04
N HIS A 172 -9.52 -6.46 20.87
CA HIS A 172 -10.12 -6.05 19.60
C HIS A 172 -11.13 -7.07 19.06
N PHE A 173 -10.78 -8.37 19.11
CA PHE A 173 -11.61 -9.44 18.54
C PHE A 173 -12.57 -10.08 19.56
N GLY A 174 -12.43 -9.77 20.85
CA GLY A 174 -13.22 -10.33 21.94
C GLY A 174 -12.75 -11.71 22.41
N GLU A 175 -12.98 -12.02 23.69
CA GLU A 175 -12.54 -13.27 24.33
C GLU A 175 -13.12 -14.53 23.68
N ASN A 176 -14.22 -14.43 22.96
CA ASN A 176 -14.92 -15.57 22.35
C ASN A 176 -14.33 -16.04 21.01
N VAL A 177 -13.45 -15.27 20.38
CA VAL A 177 -12.95 -15.58 19.01
C VAL A 177 -11.54 -16.17 19.04
N LEU A 178 -10.71 -15.78 20.00
CA LEU A 178 -9.33 -16.25 20.11
C LEU A 178 -8.98 -16.53 21.57
N SER A 179 -8.67 -17.79 21.89
CA SER A 179 -7.93 -18.05 23.13
C SER A 179 -6.58 -17.35 23.06
N LEU A 180 -6.06 -16.89 24.21
CA LEU A 180 -4.71 -16.27 24.32
C LEU A 180 -3.62 -17.11 23.65
N GLU A 181 -3.79 -18.44 23.59
CA GLU A 181 -2.87 -19.36 22.93
C GLU A 181 -2.93 -19.23 21.40
N LYS A 182 -4.13 -19.06 20.80
CA LYS A 182 -4.28 -18.82 19.36
C LYS A 182 -3.76 -17.44 18.97
N ALA A 183 -3.99 -16.42 19.79
CA ALA A 183 -3.44 -15.08 19.56
C ALA A 183 -1.89 -15.07 19.57
N LYS A 184 -1.24 -15.92 20.36
CA LYS A 184 0.23 -16.09 20.35
C LYS A 184 0.77 -16.81 19.12
N GLN A 185 -0.06 -17.58 18.40
CA GLN A 185 0.34 -18.27 17.17
C GLN A 185 0.19 -17.40 15.92
N LEU A 186 -0.49 -16.25 16.01
CA LEU A 186 -0.67 -15.26 14.93
C LEU A 186 0.45 -14.18 14.90
N ARG A 187 1.48 -14.35 15.70
CA ARG A 187 2.69 -13.50 15.77
C ARG A 187 3.74 -13.88 14.76
#